data_804966609966f2614fb32a6578fbab20
#
_entry.id   804966609966f2614fb32a6578fbab20
#
_cell.length_a   1.000
_cell.length_b   1.000
_cell.length_c   1.000
_cell.angle_alpha   90.00
_cell.angle_beta   90.00
_cell.angle_gamma   90.00
#
_symmetry.space_group_name_H-M   'P 1'
#
loop_
_entity.id
_entity.type
_entity.pdbx_description
1 polymer ?
#
loop_
_entity_poly.entity_id
_entity_poly.type
_entity_poly.pdbx_seq_one_letter_code
_entity_poly.pdbx_strand_id
1 'polypeptide(L)'
;MSEWPLNEARSWARERLSAAGIESVDADVRELLEWACDASSQWDLPTELTEEQAEKLRSGVGERALRIPLQHVTGRMFFRSLTLQSVPGVFIVRPETELLAGLAIDEAGAIVRERGEARVVDLCTGSGAIAFAVALEAASTEVWAVEKEADPFALACRNRDLVGACRVHLERADATALTTLTHQ
;
A
#
# COMPACT_ATOMS: atom_id res chain seq x y z
N MET A 1 -3.87 25.23 -25.69
CA MET A 1 -3.52 24.12 -24.80
C MET A 1 -4.42 22.97 -25.22
N SER A 2 -3.88 21.89 -25.70
CA SER A 2 -4.67 20.75 -26.19
C SER A 2 -5.11 19.96 -24.96
N GLU A 3 -6.36 20.10 -24.59
CA GLU A 3 -7.01 19.26 -23.59
C GLU A 3 -7.14 17.85 -24.17
N TRP A 4 -6.82 16.82 -23.39
CA TRP A 4 -6.90 15.44 -23.84
C TRP A 4 -8.15 14.78 -23.28
N PRO A 5 -9.17 14.47 -24.11
CA PRO A 5 -10.40 13.84 -23.62
C PRO A 5 -10.14 12.56 -22.83
N LEU A 6 -10.76 12.41 -21.67
CA LEU A 6 -10.55 11.27 -20.77
C LEU A 6 -10.76 9.90 -21.46
N ASN A 7 -11.76 9.80 -22.31
CA ASN A 7 -12.06 8.56 -23.05
C ASN A 7 -10.93 8.19 -24.03
N GLU A 8 -10.31 9.19 -24.67
CA GLU A 8 -9.19 8.97 -25.59
C GLU A 8 -7.92 8.60 -24.81
N ALA A 9 -7.64 9.29 -23.71
CA ALA A 9 -6.54 8.98 -22.81
C ALA A 9 -6.64 7.55 -22.25
N ARG A 10 -7.85 7.14 -21.84
CA ARG A 10 -8.14 5.77 -21.36
C ARG A 10 -7.92 4.73 -22.46
N SER A 11 -8.40 4.98 -23.67
CA SER A 11 -8.22 4.06 -24.80
C SER A 11 -6.75 3.91 -25.16
N TRP A 12 -6.02 5.02 -25.24
CA TRP A 12 -4.59 5.03 -25.49
C TRP A 12 -3.79 4.24 -24.43
N ALA A 13 -4.06 4.45 -23.14
CA ALA A 13 -3.40 3.73 -22.07
C ALA A 13 -3.68 2.22 -22.14
N ARG A 14 -4.93 1.84 -22.42
CA ARG A 14 -5.34 0.45 -22.60
C ARG A 14 -4.59 -0.23 -23.74
N GLU A 15 -4.50 0.41 -24.89
CA GLU A 15 -3.78 -0.11 -26.05
C GLU A 15 -2.30 -0.33 -25.74
N ARG A 16 -1.66 0.64 -25.07
CA ARG A 16 -0.24 0.57 -24.69
C ARG A 16 0.05 -0.58 -23.73
N LEU A 17 -0.75 -0.71 -22.66
CA LEU A 17 -0.56 -1.78 -21.68
C LEU A 17 -0.89 -3.16 -22.27
N SER A 18 -1.93 -3.26 -23.10
CA SER A 18 -2.26 -4.50 -23.81
C SER A 18 -1.13 -4.94 -24.75
N ALA A 19 -0.57 -4.01 -25.52
CA ALA A 19 0.56 -4.29 -26.42
C ALA A 19 1.83 -4.74 -25.65
N ALA A 20 2.00 -4.25 -24.41
CA ALA A 20 3.07 -4.68 -23.50
C ALA A 20 2.78 -6.03 -22.81
N GLY A 21 1.62 -6.64 -23.05
CA GLY A 21 1.22 -7.92 -22.45
C GLY A 21 0.96 -7.82 -20.95
N ILE A 22 0.46 -6.69 -20.46
CA ILE A 22 -0.02 -6.56 -19.08
C ILE A 22 -1.37 -7.30 -18.98
N GLU A 23 -1.54 -8.13 -17.96
CA GLU A 23 -2.75 -8.95 -17.79
C GLU A 23 -3.89 -8.15 -17.13
N SER A 24 -3.57 -7.25 -16.20
CA SER A 24 -4.53 -6.44 -15.42
C SER A 24 -4.84 -5.09 -16.05
N VAL A 25 -4.92 -5.00 -17.38
CA VAL A 25 -4.99 -3.74 -18.15
C VAL A 25 -6.05 -2.78 -17.61
N ASP A 26 -7.28 -3.25 -17.39
CA ASP A 26 -8.38 -2.37 -16.99
C ASP A 26 -8.20 -1.81 -15.57
N ALA A 27 -7.68 -2.62 -14.65
CA ALA A 27 -7.38 -2.19 -13.30
C ALA A 27 -6.20 -1.21 -13.27
N ASP A 28 -5.14 -1.50 -14.02
CA ASP A 28 -3.95 -0.67 -14.11
C ASP A 28 -4.27 0.70 -14.75
N VAL A 29 -5.06 0.72 -15.83
CA VAL A 29 -5.48 1.98 -16.49
C VAL A 29 -6.32 2.83 -15.54
N ARG A 30 -7.24 2.23 -14.78
CA ARG A 30 -8.04 2.96 -13.81
C ARG A 30 -7.16 3.60 -12.75
N GLU A 31 -6.27 2.84 -12.13
CA GLU A 31 -5.40 3.34 -11.06
C GLU A 31 -4.42 4.40 -11.60
N LEU A 32 -3.89 4.24 -12.81
CA LEU A 32 -3.00 5.23 -13.43
C LEU A 32 -3.73 6.55 -13.74
N LEU A 33 -5.00 6.50 -14.16
CA LEU A 33 -5.81 7.69 -14.38
C LEU A 33 -6.14 8.39 -13.06
N GLU A 34 -6.57 7.65 -12.03
CA GLU A 34 -6.81 8.18 -10.70
C GLU A 34 -5.55 8.84 -10.12
N TRP A 35 -4.40 8.18 -10.28
CA TRP A 35 -3.10 8.71 -9.85
C TRP A 35 -2.68 9.95 -10.64
N ALA A 36 -2.84 9.95 -11.97
CA ALA A 36 -2.44 11.07 -12.81
C ALA A 36 -3.28 12.33 -12.54
N CYS A 37 -4.56 12.14 -12.23
CA CYS A 37 -5.50 13.22 -11.95
C CYS A 37 -5.62 13.56 -10.46
N ASP A 38 -4.87 12.90 -9.58
CA ASP A 38 -5.00 12.98 -8.11
C ASP A 38 -6.44 12.76 -7.62
N ALA A 39 -7.20 11.92 -8.35
CA ALA A 39 -8.58 11.58 -8.06
C ALA A 39 -8.67 10.48 -7.00
N SER A 40 -9.69 10.57 -6.14
CA SER A 40 -9.95 9.56 -5.10
C SER A 40 -10.67 8.33 -5.65
N SER A 41 -11.33 8.46 -6.79
CA SER A 41 -12.07 7.40 -7.44
C SER A 41 -12.26 7.69 -8.94
N GLN A 42 -12.70 6.68 -9.69
CA GLN A 42 -13.03 6.87 -11.11
C GLN A 42 -14.18 7.89 -11.36
N TRP A 43 -14.98 8.16 -10.36
CA TRP A 43 -16.11 9.09 -10.43
C TRP A 43 -15.67 10.55 -10.28
N ASP A 44 -14.47 10.78 -9.74
CA ASP A 44 -13.86 12.09 -9.55
C ASP A 44 -12.93 12.49 -10.70
N LEU A 45 -12.81 11.63 -11.72
CA LEU A 45 -11.99 11.91 -12.90
C LEU A 45 -12.59 13.05 -13.72
N PRO A 46 -11.77 13.98 -14.23
CA PRO A 46 -12.23 15.07 -15.10
C PRO A 46 -12.69 14.52 -16.45
N THR A 47 -13.45 15.31 -17.19
CA THR A 47 -13.84 14.99 -18.58
C THR A 47 -12.67 15.05 -19.55
N GLU A 48 -11.68 15.91 -19.25
CA GLU A 48 -10.48 16.15 -20.06
C GLU A 48 -9.28 16.31 -19.12
N LEU A 49 -8.13 15.80 -19.55
CA LEU A 49 -6.87 15.91 -18.81
C LEU A 49 -6.17 17.22 -19.15
N THR A 50 -5.61 17.88 -18.14
CA THR A 50 -4.65 18.94 -18.33
C THR A 50 -3.35 18.39 -18.93
N GLU A 51 -2.48 19.24 -19.49
CA GLU A 51 -1.19 18.79 -20.04
C GLU A 51 -0.32 18.11 -18.96
N GLU A 52 -0.31 18.63 -17.74
CA GLU A 52 0.42 18.03 -16.62
C GLU A 52 -0.09 16.62 -16.29
N GLN A 53 -1.41 16.44 -16.21
CA GLN A 53 -2.04 15.15 -15.98
C GLN A 53 -1.76 14.18 -17.13
N ALA A 54 -1.80 14.67 -18.36
CA ALA A 54 -1.49 13.90 -19.55
C ALA A 54 -0.04 13.42 -19.58
N GLU A 55 0.92 14.27 -19.21
CA GLU A 55 2.34 13.90 -19.10
C GLU A 55 2.55 12.87 -17.99
N LYS A 56 1.95 13.08 -16.81
CA LYS A 56 2.00 12.14 -15.69
C LYS A 56 1.44 10.77 -16.09
N LEU A 57 0.31 10.74 -16.79
CA LEU A 57 -0.27 9.50 -17.33
C LEU A 57 0.65 8.82 -18.33
N ARG A 58 1.22 9.56 -19.30
CA ARG A 58 2.12 9.00 -20.31
C ARG A 58 3.36 8.36 -19.65
N SER A 59 3.95 9.04 -18.66
CA SER A 59 5.08 8.51 -17.90
C SER A 59 4.70 7.22 -17.18
N GLY A 60 3.62 7.23 -16.40
CA GLY A 60 3.19 6.07 -15.64
C GLY A 60 2.84 4.86 -16.53
N VAL A 61 2.14 5.08 -17.64
CA VAL A 61 1.87 4.03 -18.63
C VAL A 61 3.17 3.49 -19.25
N GLY A 62 4.13 4.38 -19.54
CA GLY A 62 5.44 3.98 -20.06
C GLY A 62 6.22 3.10 -19.09
N GLU A 63 6.31 3.50 -17.83
CA GLU A 63 6.95 2.71 -16.77
C GLU A 63 6.27 1.36 -16.56
N ARG A 64 4.94 1.35 -16.52
CA ARG A 64 4.16 0.13 -16.35
C ARG A 64 4.32 -0.83 -17.53
N ALA A 65 4.40 -0.30 -18.75
CA ALA A 65 4.69 -1.08 -19.97
C ALA A 65 6.08 -1.74 -19.94
N LEU A 66 7.05 -1.15 -19.21
CA LEU A 66 8.35 -1.74 -18.91
C LEU A 66 8.31 -2.77 -17.76
N ARG A 67 7.12 -3.16 -17.32
CA ARG A 67 6.90 -4.12 -16.23
C ARG A 67 7.27 -3.61 -14.83
N ILE A 68 7.48 -2.31 -14.65
CA ILE A 68 7.60 -1.74 -13.30
C ILE A 68 6.27 -1.99 -12.56
N PRO A 69 6.31 -2.49 -11.31
CA PRO A 69 5.09 -2.71 -10.53
C PRO A 69 4.25 -1.44 -10.41
N LEU A 70 2.94 -1.55 -10.60
CA LEU A 70 2.02 -0.41 -10.55
C LEU A 70 2.16 0.39 -9.25
N GLN A 71 2.33 -0.31 -8.12
CA GLN A 71 2.53 0.29 -6.81
C GLN A 71 3.80 1.15 -6.72
N HIS A 72 4.85 0.81 -7.47
CA HIS A 72 6.07 1.62 -7.54
C HIS A 72 5.90 2.81 -8.48
N VAL A 73 5.09 2.68 -9.54
CA VAL A 73 4.76 3.78 -10.46
C VAL A 73 3.91 4.82 -9.76
N THR A 74 2.84 4.39 -9.09
CA THR A 74 1.89 5.29 -8.42
C THR A 74 2.36 5.74 -7.04
N GLY A 75 3.34 5.03 -6.45
CA GLY A 75 3.76 5.22 -5.06
C GLY A 75 2.71 4.78 -4.04
N ARG A 76 1.67 4.06 -4.46
CA ARG A 76 0.53 3.65 -3.63
C ARG A 76 0.41 2.13 -3.59
N MET A 77 0.02 1.61 -2.45
CA MET A 77 -0.26 0.20 -2.25
C MET A 77 -1.53 0.06 -1.39
N PHE A 78 -2.53 -0.60 -1.93
CA PHE A 78 -3.76 -0.89 -1.22
C PHE A 78 -3.60 -2.20 -0.44
N PHE A 79 -4.00 -2.18 0.82
CA PHE A 79 -4.00 -3.36 1.68
C PHE A 79 -5.18 -3.28 2.64
N ARG A 80 -6.18 -4.17 2.48
CA ARG A 80 -7.45 -4.12 3.21
C ARG A 80 -8.10 -2.73 3.08
N SER A 81 -8.34 -2.05 4.19
CA SER A 81 -8.89 -0.69 4.22
C SER A 81 -7.82 0.42 4.11
N LEU A 82 -6.53 0.05 3.99
CA LEU A 82 -5.42 0.99 4.05
C LEU A 82 -4.92 1.37 2.67
N THR A 83 -4.53 2.63 2.53
CA THR A 83 -3.69 3.11 1.42
C THR A 83 -2.31 3.44 1.99
N LEU A 84 -1.32 2.65 1.62
CA LEU A 84 0.05 2.77 2.08
C LEU A 84 0.94 3.35 0.97
N GLN A 85 2.03 3.98 1.35
CA GLN A 85 3.09 4.30 0.40
C GLN A 85 3.82 3.03 -0.03
N SER A 86 4.26 3.02 -1.29
CA SER A 86 5.13 1.99 -1.86
C SER A 86 6.34 2.65 -2.50
N VAL A 87 7.52 2.07 -2.30
CA VAL A 87 8.77 2.59 -2.88
C VAL A 87 9.58 1.44 -3.48
N PRO A 88 10.36 1.70 -4.54
CA PRO A 88 11.29 0.71 -5.08
C PRO A 88 12.24 0.17 -4.01
N GLY A 89 12.54 -1.12 -4.08
CA GLY A 89 13.41 -1.81 -3.11
C GLY A 89 12.70 -2.34 -1.87
N VAL A 90 11.45 -1.96 -1.60
CA VAL A 90 10.64 -2.53 -0.53
C VAL A 90 9.60 -3.48 -1.09
N PHE A 91 9.39 -4.59 -0.40
CA PHE A 91 8.47 -5.65 -0.83
C PHE A 91 7.03 -5.12 -0.93
N ILE A 92 6.39 -5.40 -2.06
CA ILE A 92 4.96 -5.15 -2.28
C ILE A 92 4.20 -6.35 -1.74
N VAL A 93 3.33 -6.13 -0.75
CA VAL A 93 2.52 -7.21 -0.17
C VAL A 93 1.64 -7.87 -1.22
N ARG A 94 1.47 -9.18 -1.10
CA ARG A 94 0.63 -9.97 -2.00
C ARG A 94 -0.81 -9.98 -1.49
N PRO A 95 -1.82 -10.17 -2.38
CA PRO A 95 -3.23 -10.25 -1.98
C PRO A 95 -3.50 -11.31 -0.91
N GLU A 96 -2.79 -12.44 -0.96
CA GLU A 96 -2.92 -13.53 0.02
C GLU A 96 -2.52 -13.11 1.43
N THR A 97 -1.69 -12.07 1.56
CA THR A 97 -1.27 -11.51 2.86
C THR A 97 -2.46 -10.90 3.62
N GLU A 98 -3.50 -10.45 2.91
CA GLU A 98 -4.73 -9.96 3.55
C GLU A 98 -5.46 -11.05 4.33
N LEU A 99 -5.38 -12.30 3.89
CA LEU A 99 -5.94 -13.44 4.63
C LEU A 99 -5.19 -13.66 5.95
N LEU A 100 -3.86 -13.57 5.91
CA LEU A 100 -3.03 -13.66 7.12
C LEU A 100 -3.36 -12.53 8.10
N ALA A 101 -3.48 -11.31 7.61
CA ALA A 101 -3.88 -10.17 8.44
C ALA A 101 -5.28 -10.38 9.05
N GLY A 102 -6.23 -10.90 8.26
CA GLY A 102 -7.57 -11.25 8.75
C GLY A 102 -7.54 -12.26 9.91
N LEU A 103 -6.77 -13.33 9.78
CA LEU A 103 -6.59 -14.32 10.84
C LEU A 103 -5.96 -13.72 12.11
N ALA A 104 -4.96 -12.86 11.95
CA ALA A 104 -4.32 -12.18 13.08
C ALA A 104 -5.29 -11.22 13.80
N ILE A 105 -6.14 -10.51 13.05
CA ILE A 105 -7.17 -9.63 13.58
C ILE A 105 -8.23 -10.43 14.36
N ASP A 106 -8.70 -11.54 13.80
CA ASP A 106 -9.69 -12.41 14.44
C ASP A 106 -9.17 -13.00 15.75
N GLU A 107 -7.92 -13.47 15.76
CA GLU A 107 -7.26 -14.02 16.94
C GLU A 107 -7.03 -12.94 18.00
N ALA A 108 -6.52 -11.77 17.62
CA ALA A 108 -6.37 -10.64 18.53
C ALA A 108 -7.72 -10.24 19.14
N GLY A 109 -8.79 -10.19 18.35
CA GLY A 109 -10.14 -9.90 18.81
C GLY A 109 -10.67 -10.99 19.78
N ALA A 110 -10.33 -12.26 19.59
CA ALA A 110 -10.67 -13.33 20.52
C ALA A 110 -9.97 -13.15 21.86
N ILE A 111 -8.68 -12.83 21.85
CA ILE A 111 -7.89 -12.56 23.07
C ILE A 111 -8.45 -11.35 23.81
N VAL A 112 -8.79 -10.27 23.10
CA VAL A 112 -9.39 -9.06 23.69
C VAL A 112 -10.72 -9.40 24.38
N ARG A 113 -11.57 -10.21 23.78
CA ARG A 113 -12.84 -10.64 24.40
C ARG A 113 -12.63 -11.43 25.68
N GLU A 114 -11.56 -12.23 25.75
CA GLU A 114 -11.24 -13.06 26.92
C GLU A 114 -10.53 -12.27 28.03
N ARG A 115 -9.58 -11.38 27.65
CA ARG A 115 -8.62 -10.75 28.58
C ARG A 115 -8.72 -9.23 28.67
N GLY A 116 -9.53 -8.60 27.81
CA GLY A 116 -9.69 -7.14 27.75
C GLY A 116 -8.68 -6.43 26.86
N GLU A 117 -7.51 -7.03 26.63
CA GLU A 117 -6.45 -6.50 25.78
C GLU A 117 -5.71 -7.62 25.05
N ALA A 118 -5.06 -7.30 23.93
CA ALA A 118 -4.17 -8.19 23.21
C ALA A 118 -2.85 -7.51 22.88
N ARG A 119 -1.78 -8.30 22.77
CA ARG A 119 -0.47 -7.88 22.28
C ARG A 119 -0.08 -8.71 21.07
N VAL A 120 0.33 -8.04 20.01
CA VAL A 120 0.72 -8.67 18.74
C VAL A 120 2.12 -8.23 18.37
N VAL A 121 2.92 -9.14 17.86
CA VAL A 121 4.25 -8.85 17.32
C VAL A 121 4.27 -9.24 15.85
N ASP A 122 4.56 -8.28 14.98
CA ASP A 122 4.78 -8.49 13.55
C ASP A 122 6.28 -8.46 13.26
N LEU A 123 6.84 -9.61 12.96
CA LEU A 123 8.26 -9.79 12.67
C LEU A 123 8.53 -9.67 11.18
N CYS A 124 9.54 -8.91 10.80
CA CYS A 124 9.87 -8.58 9.40
C CYS A 124 8.71 -7.82 8.73
N THR A 125 8.25 -6.76 9.39
CA THR A 125 7.02 -6.04 9.05
C THR A 125 7.05 -5.37 7.66
N GLY A 126 8.23 -5.15 7.08
CA GLY A 126 8.39 -4.52 5.77
C GLY A 126 7.79 -3.11 5.75
N SER A 127 6.76 -2.90 4.93
CA SER A 127 6.02 -1.63 4.84
C SER A 127 5.08 -1.35 6.03
N GLY A 128 4.90 -2.32 6.95
CA GLY A 128 4.01 -2.23 8.10
C GLY A 128 2.57 -2.68 7.85
N ALA A 129 2.27 -3.23 6.69
CA ALA A 129 0.90 -3.48 6.24
C ALA A 129 0.08 -4.34 7.22
N ILE A 130 0.62 -5.48 7.69
CA ILE A 130 -0.08 -6.37 8.63
C ILE A 130 -0.22 -5.69 9.99
N ALA A 131 0.88 -5.13 10.52
CA ALA A 131 0.88 -4.47 11.82
C ALA A 131 -0.17 -3.35 11.91
N PHE A 132 -0.27 -2.51 10.86
CA PHE A 132 -1.22 -1.39 10.84
C PHE A 132 -2.66 -1.88 10.69
N ALA A 133 -2.90 -2.89 9.85
CA ALA A 133 -4.23 -3.49 9.72
C ALA A 133 -4.71 -4.06 11.08
N VAL A 134 -3.86 -4.81 11.77
CA VAL A 134 -4.18 -5.35 13.11
C VAL A 134 -4.46 -4.23 14.10
N ALA A 135 -3.60 -3.21 14.16
CA ALA A 135 -3.77 -2.10 15.12
C ALA A 135 -5.04 -1.28 14.89
N LEU A 136 -5.47 -1.14 13.64
CA LEU A 136 -6.63 -0.32 13.28
C LEU A 136 -7.95 -1.11 13.30
N GLU A 137 -7.92 -2.41 12.96
CA GLU A 137 -9.12 -3.23 12.89
C GLU A 137 -9.39 -4.03 14.17
N ALA A 138 -8.36 -4.38 14.98
CA ALA A 138 -8.53 -5.02 16.29
C ALA A 138 -8.46 -3.99 17.42
N ALA A 139 -9.60 -3.59 17.96
CA ALA A 139 -9.66 -2.67 19.09
C ALA A 139 -8.92 -3.25 20.33
N SER A 140 -8.38 -2.38 21.18
CA SER A 140 -7.65 -2.77 22.41
C SER A 140 -6.46 -3.70 22.15
N THR A 141 -5.85 -3.60 20.96
CA THR A 141 -4.63 -4.34 20.60
C THR A 141 -3.45 -3.40 20.53
N GLU A 142 -2.37 -3.74 21.22
CA GLU A 142 -1.08 -3.09 21.13
C GLU A 142 -0.18 -3.92 20.21
N VAL A 143 0.50 -3.25 19.25
CA VAL A 143 1.26 -3.95 18.20
C VAL A 143 2.71 -3.50 18.21
N TRP A 144 3.64 -4.45 18.25
CA TRP A 144 5.05 -4.25 17.98
C TRP A 144 5.37 -4.73 16.56
N ALA A 145 6.01 -3.87 15.77
CA ALA A 145 6.39 -4.20 14.42
C ALA A 145 7.90 -4.04 14.26
N VAL A 146 8.57 -5.13 13.92
CA VAL A 146 10.03 -5.22 13.88
C VAL A 146 10.50 -5.34 12.44
N GLU A 147 11.44 -4.48 12.05
CA GLU A 147 12.09 -4.52 10.74
C GLU A 147 13.60 -4.29 10.89
N LYS A 148 14.39 -5.11 10.20
CA LYS A 148 15.85 -5.03 10.26
C LYS A 148 16.43 -4.01 9.29
N GLU A 149 15.90 -4.02 8.07
CA GLU A 149 16.45 -3.24 6.97
C GLU A 149 16.04 -1.77 7.07
N ALA A 150 16.96 -0.85 6.73
CA ALA A 150 16.76 0.58 6.92
C ALA A 150 15.63 1.15 6.07
N ASP A 151 15.58 0.79 4.79
CA ASP A 151 14.61 1.36 3.85
C ASP A 151 13.18 0.90 4.12
N PRO A 152 12.89 -0.41 4.33
CA PRO A 152 11.57 -0.86 4.77
C PRO A 152 11.15 -0.25 6.11
N PHE A 153 12.05 -0.16 7.10
CA PHE A 153 11.76 0.47 8.38
C PHE A 153 11.37 1.96 8.22
N ALA A 154 12.13 2.70 7.42
CA ALA A 154 11.82 4.11 7.15
C ALA A 154 10.47 4.25 6.41
N LEU A 155 10.13 3.31 5.52
CA LEU A 155 8.82 3.29 4.87
C LEU A 155 7.71 2.97 5.87
N ALA A 156 7.91 1.99 6.76
CA ALA A 156 6.95 1.67 7.82
C ALA A 156 6.67 2.88 8.73
N CYS A 157 7.70 3.65 9.10
CA CYS A 157 7.51 4.88 9.88
C CYS A 157 6.59 5.88 9.15
N ARG A 158 6.83 6.13 7.85
CA ARG A 158 5.99 7.03 7.05
C ARG A 158 4.56 6.50 6.92
N ASN A 159 4.40 5.21 6.69
CA ASN A 159 3.09 4.57 6.56
C ASN A 159 2.31 4.61 7.87
N ARG A 160 2.98 4.36 9.02
CA ARG A 160 2.34 4.49 10.35
C ARG A 160 1.71 5.87 10.53
N ASP A 161 2.49 6.90 10.22
CA ASP A 161 2.04 8.28 10.38
C ASP A 161 0.93 8.62 9.38
N LEU A 162 1.03 8.12 8.14
CA LEU A 162 0.03 8.31 7.09
C LEU A 162 -1.34 7.72 7.47
N VAL A 163 -1.37 6.50 8.01
CA VAL A 163 -2.63 5.82 8.34
C VAL A 163 -3.09 6.04 9.78
N GLY A 164 -2.33 6.81 10.58
CA GLY A 164 -2.67 7.13 11.96
C GLY A 164 -2.60 5.95 12.93
N ALA A 165 -1.76 4.94 12.65
CA ALA A 165 -1.61 3.74 13.47
C ALA A 165 -0.76 4.00 14.74
N CYS A 166 -1.18 4.94 15.58
CA CYS A 166 -0.42 5.43 16.75
C CYS A 166 -0.13 4.34 17.79
N ARG A 167 -0.88 3.24 17.80
CA ARG A 167 -0.69 2.11 18.73
C ARG A 167 0.34 1.09 18.24
N VAL A 168 1.04 1.37 17.14
CA VAL A 168 2.09 0.51 16.63
C VAL A 168 3.45 1.03 17.06
N HIS A 169 4.16 0.20 17.82
CA HIS A 169 5.54 0.42 18.21
C HIS A 169 6.44 -0.15 17.12
N LEU A 170 7.11 0.73 16.37
CA LEU A 170 8.06 0.34 15.33
C LEU A 170 9.46 0.24 15.94
N GLU A 171 10.12 -0.90 15.75
CA GLU A 171 11.47 -1.14 16.21
C GLU A 171 12.38 -1.61 15.08
N ARG A 172 13.52 -0.95 14.90
CA ARG A 172 14.53 -1.40 13.96
C ARG A 172 15.47 -2.38 14.63
N ALA A 173 15.22 -3.67 14.46
CA ALA A 173 15.98 -4.74 15.09
C ALA A 173 16.01 -6.01 14.23
N ASP A 174 16.97 -6.89 14.52
CA ASP A 174 17.00 -8.23 13.94
C ASP A 174 16.07 -9.15 14.75
N ALA A 175 15.03 -9.67 14.11
CA ALA A 175 14.05 -10.57 14.73
C ALA A 175 14.68 -11.84 15.35
N THR A 176 15.88 -12.24 14.88
CA THR A 176 16.60 -13.40 15.43
C THR A 176 17.42 -13.08 16.69
N ALA A 177 17.54 -11.80 17.05
CA ALA A 177 18.34 -11.30 18.17
C ALA A 177 17.51 -10.50 19.18
N LEU A 178 16.19 -10.65 19.18
CA LEU A 178 15.29 -9.92 20.07
C LEU A 178 15.47 -10.39 21.51
N THR A 179 16.17 -9.59 22.32
CA THR A 179 16.30 -9.79 23.77
C THR A 179 15.50 -8.76 24.59
N THR A 180 14.92 -7.75 23.93
CA THR A 180 14.38 -6.54 24.57
C THR A 180 12.87 -6.37 24.51
N LEU A 181 12.13 -7.13 23.71
CA LEU A 181 10.66 -7.01 23.64
C LEU A 181 9.93 -7.52 24.90
N THR A 182 10.64 -8.03 25.91
CA THR A 182 10.04 -8.68 27.08
C THR A 182 9.93 -7.81 28.33
N HIS A 183 10.38 -6.54 28.30
CA HIS A 183 10.56 -5.77 29.55
C HIS A 183 10.15 -4.29 29.45
N GLN A 184 9.02 -3.96 28.81
CA GLN A 184 8.39 -2.65 29.05
C GLN A 184 6.89 -2.80 29.30
#